data_0b9c8888a300a58fd2377627a1503b72
#
_entry.id   0b9c8888a300a58fd2377627a1503b72
#
_cell.length_a   1.000
_cell.length_b   1.000
_cell.length_c   1.000
_cell.angle_alpha   90.00
_cell.angle_beta   90.00
_cell.angle_gamma   90.00
#
_symmetry.space_group_name_H-M   'P 1'
#
loop_
_entity.id
_entity.type
_entity.pdbx_description
1 polymer ?
#
loop_
_entity_poly.entity_id
_entity_poly.type
_entity_poly.pdbx_seq_one_letter_code
_entity_poly.pdbx_strand_id
1 'polypeptide(L)'
;MAERTAALANRDFTVIAKDCTGAMLLHDLGLRFDTPTVNLFFTAGDFVKFCSRLEHYIGADLVEDTTATEPFPVGLLDDVRVYFRHYKTFEEAKQKWQQRSARIHWDNLYFLMTDGCGCSEALVREYDALPSNTRCCSLAGTTAVWIVP
;
A
#
# COMPACT_ATOMS: atom_id res chain seq x y z
N MET A 1 5.25 -11.77 -19.77
CA MET A 1 4.06 -11.24 -19.06
C MET A 1 2.89 -12.20 -19.05
N ALA A 2 2.39 -12.65 -20.19
CA ALA A 2 1.26 -13.57 -20.26
C ALA A 2 1.44 -14.90 -19.49
N GLU A 3 2.63 -15.46 -19.48
CA GLU A 3 2.92 -16.72 -18.76
C GLU A 3 2.86 -16.59 -17.24
N ARG A 4 3.32 -15.48 -16.68
CA ARG A 4 3.26 -15.23 -15.21
C ARG A 4 1.84 -15.02 -14.72
N THR A 5 1.03 -14.33 -15.52
CA THR A 5 -0.39 -14.08 -15.20
C THR A 5 -1.22 -15.37 -15.33
N ALA A 6 -0.88 -16.25 -16.28
CA ALA A 6 -1.54 -17.54 -16.47
C ALA A 6 -1.29 -18.51 -15.31
N ALA A 7 -0.18 -18.35 -14.57
CA ALA A 7 0.15 -19.17 -13.41
C ALA A 7 -0.62 -18.79 -12.12
N LEU A 8 -1.30 -17.63 -12.11
CA LEU A 8 -2.10 -17.22 -10.95
C LEU A 8 -3.43 -17.99 -10.90
N ALA A 9 -3.63 -18.74 -9.83
CA ALA A 9 -4.86 -19.48 -9.59
C ALA A 9 -6.05 -18.55 -9.28
N ASN A 10 -5.77 -17.37 -8.70
CA ASN A 10 -6.76 -16.34 -8.40
C ASN A 10 -6.20 -14.97 -8.79
N ARG A 11 -7.03 -14.14 -9.40
CA ARG A 11 -6.70 -12.76 -9.80
C ARG A 11 -7.49 -11.71 -9.02
N ASP A 12 -8.45 -12.13 -8.22
CA ASP A 12 -9.30 -11.26 -7.41
C ASP A 12 -8.68 -11.10 -6.03
N PHE A 13 -7.65 -10.24 -5.95
CA PHE A 13 -6.96 -9.92 -4.72
C PHE A 13 -6.51 -8.45 -4.71
N THR A 14 -6.25 -7.94 -3.52
CA THR A 14 -5.72 -6.59 -3.31
C THR A 14 -4.36 -6.66 -2.63
N VAL A 15 -3.39 -5.93 -3.17
CA VAL A 15 -2.10 -5.70 -2.53
C VAL A 15 -2.07 -4.30 -1.92
N ILE A 16 -2.04 -4.23 -0.62
CA ILE A 16 -1.82 -2.98 0.13
C ILE A 16 -0.32 -2.87 0.38
N ALA A 17 0.32 -1.92 -0.28
CA ALA A 17 1.77 -1.76 -0.24
C ALA A 17 2.19 -0.43 0.39
N LYS A 18 3.31 -0.45 1.13
CA LYS A 18 3.89 0.75 1.76
C LYS A 18 4.36 1.78 0.73
N ASP A 19 4.76 1.34 -0.45
CA ASP A 19 5.31 2.16 -1.53
C ASP A 19 4.95 1.63 -2.93
N CYS A 20 5.61 2.15 -3.96
CA CYS A 20 5.35 1.79 -5.36
C CYS A 20 5.63 0.32 -5.71
N THR A 21 6.28 -0.46 -4.86
CA THR A 21 6.64 -1.85 -5.13
C THR A 21 5.41 -2.71 -5.42
N GLY A 22 4.31 -2.48 -4.69
CA GLY A 22 3.05 -3.19 -4.95
C GLY A 22 2.45 -2.90 -6.32
N ALA A 23 2.48 -1.64 -6.74
CA ALA A 23 2.01 -1.24 -8.07
C ALA A 23 2.89 -1.79 -9.19
N MET A 24 4.21 -1.81 -9.00
CA MET A 24 5.16 -2.42 -9.94
C MET A 24 4.89 -3.92 -10.09
N LEU A 25 4.66 -4.63 -8.99
CA LEU A 25 4.30 -6.05 -9.01
C LEU A 25 3.02 -6.31 -9.81
N LEU A 26 1.96 -5.54 -9.56
CA LEU A 26 0.69 -5.68 -10.28
C LEU A 26 0.83 -5.35 -11.77
N HIS A 27 1.62 -4.32 -12.10
CA HIS A 27 1.93 -3.97 -13.48
C HIS A 27 2.67 -5.10 -14.21
N ASP A 28 3.69 -5.68 -13.57
CA ASP A 28 4.48 -6.78 -14.16
C ASP A 28 3.67 -8.07 -14.34
N LEU A 29 2.63 -8.24 -13.52
CA LEU A 29 1.66 -9.33 -13.67
C LEU A 29 0.55 -9.01 -14.69
N GLY A 30 0.51 -7.81 -15.25
CA GLY A 30 -0.54 -7.39 -16.18
C GLY A 30 -1.92 -7.29 -15.54
N LEU A 31 -1.99 -7.01 -14.25
CA LEU A 31 -3.24 -6.91 -13.48
C LEU A 31 -3.70 -5.47 -13.33
N ARG A 32 -5.01 -5.29 -13.21
CA ARG A 32 -5.61 -4.01 -12.86
C ARG A 32 -5.23 -3.61 -11.42
N PHE A 33 -5.11 -2.31 -11.18
CA PHE A 33 -4.89 -1.79 -9.83
C PHE A 33 -6.19 -1.79 -9.01
N ASP A 34 -6.47 -2.89 -8.34
CA ASP A 34 -7.57 -3.04 -7.38
C ASP A 34 -7.09 -2.73 -5.96
N THR A 35 -6.34 -1.63 -5.83
CA THR A 35 -5.74 -1.13 -4.59
C THR A 35 -5.58 0.38 -4.66
N PRO A 36 -5.82 1.13 -3.57
CA PRO A 36 -5.53 2.56 -3.52
C PRO A 36 -4.04 2.89 -3.44
N THR A 37 -3.19 1.96 -2.97
CA THR A 37 -1.77 2.19 -2.74
C THR A 37 -0.93 2.12 -4.01
N VAL A 38 -1.19 3.04 -4.94
CA VAL A 38 -0.52 3.15 -6.25
C VAL A 38 0.08 4.53 -6.42
N ASN A 39 1.35 4.61 -6.81
CA ASN A 39 2.07 5.86 -7.04
C ASN A 39 2.17 6.77 -5.81
N LEU A 40 2.28 6.17 -4.64
CA LEU A 40 2.37 6.82 -3.35
C LEU A 40 3.29 6.04 -2.41
N PHE A 41 3.58 6.61 -1.24
CA PHE A 41 4.24 5.88 -0.16
C PHE A 41 3.77 6.35 1.22
N PHE A 42 4.06 5.54 2.21
CA PHE A 42 3.91 5.84 3.64
C PHE A 42 5.26 5.78 4.33
N THR A 43 5.40 6.48 5.45
CA THR A 43 6.45 6.11 6.42
C THR A 43 6.14 4.72 6.99
N ALA A 44 7.14 4.01 7.48
CA ALA A 44 6.92 2.66 8.01
C ALA A 44 5.93 2.66 9.18
N GLY A 45 6.02 3.64 10.09
CA GLY A 45 5.10 3.77 11.22
C GLY A 45 3.66 4.02 10.79
N ASP A 46 3.46 4.95 9.84
CA ASP A 46 2.13 5.24 9.31
C ASP A 46 1.54 4.06 8.54
N PHE A 47 2.38 3.30 7.83
CA PHE A 47 1.92 2.10 7.12
C PHE A 47 1.45 1.01 8.06
N VAL A 48 2.19 0.73 9.13
CA VAL A 48 1.77 -0.26 10.14
C VAL A 48 0.46 0.17 10.79
N LYS A 49 0.32 1.45 11.14
CA LYS A 49 -0.92 2.02 11.68
C LYS A 49 -2.08 1.88 10.67
N PHE A 50 -1.84 2.22 9.41
CA PHE A 50 -2.82 2.09 8.33
C PHE A 50 -3.31 0.65 8.17
N CYS A 51 -2.40 -0.32 8.13
CA CYS A 51 -2.76 -1.74 8.04
C CYS A 51 -3.50 -2.25 9.28
N SER A 52 -3.19 -1.74 10.47
CA SER A 52 -3.83 -2.19 11.73
C SER A 52 -5.32 -1.86 11.79
N ARG A 53 -5.77 -0.84 11.08
CA ARG A 53 -7.16 -0.38 11.02
C ARG A 53 -7.58 -0.01 9.60
N LEU A 54 -7.30 -0.89 8.65
CA LEU A 54 -7.45 -0.63 7.22
C LEU A 54 -8.84 -0.12 6.84
N GLU A 55 -9.91 -0.76 7.31
CA GLU A 55 -11.29 -0.36 7.03
C GLU A 55 -11.58 1.07 7.50
N HIS A 56 -11.08 1.43 8.69
CA HIS A 56 -11.23 2.78 9.24
C HIS A 56 -10.59 3.82 8.32
N TYR A 57 -9.34 3.62 7.93
CA TYR A 57 -8.61 4.58 7.11
C TYR A 57 -9.10 4.65 5.66
N ILE A 58 -9.52 3.53 5.09
CA ILE A 58 -10.14 3.53 3.75
C ILE A 58 -11.49 4.25 3.77
N GLY A 59 -12.24 4.17 4.86
CA GLY A 59 -13.50 4.88 5.06
C GLY A 59 -13.35 6.35 5.48
N ALA A 60 -12.14 6.77 5.90
CA ALA A 60 -11.87 8.14 6.29
C ALA A 60 -11.84 9.09 5.08
N ASP A 61 -12.20 10.36 5.29
CA ASP A 61 -12.04 11.37 4.25
C ASP A 61 -10.56 11.71 4.06
N LEU A 62 -10.11 11.68 2.81
CA LEU A 62 -8.76 12.07 2.45
C LEU A 62 -8.71 13.60 2.32
N VAL A 63 -7.95 14.25 3.19
CA VAL A 63 -7.80 15.70 3.27
C VAL A 63 -6.37 16.09 2.89
N GLU A 64 -6.21 17.20 2.17
CA GLU A 64 -4.87 17.71 1.84
C GLU A 64 -4.12 18.21 3.07
N ASP A 65 -2.87 17.78 3.23
CA ASP A 65 -1.97 18.33 4.24
C ASP A 65 -1.30 19.60 3.70
N THR A 66 -1.91 20.74 3.97
CA THR A 66 -1.40 22.05 3.53
C THR A 66 -0.14 22.50 4.29
N THR A 67 0.27 21.77 5.33
CA THR A 67 1.50 22.03 6.10
C THR A 67 2.71 21.30 5.54
N ALA A 68 2.48 20.35 4.62
CA ALA A 68 3.54 19.58 3.99
C ALA A 68 4.44 20.47 3.11
N THR A 69 5.73 20.19 3.11
CA THR A 69 6.76 20.94 2.35
C THR A 69 7.29 20.16 1.15
N GLU A 70 6.76 18.97 0.90
CA GLU A 70 7.14 18.09 -0.18
C GLU A 70 6.76 18.71 -1.55
N PRO A 71 7.54 18.43 -2.61
CA PRO A 71 7.26 18.95 -3.96
C PRO A 71 6.10 18.22 -4.66
N PHE A 72 5.35 17.39 -3.97
CA PHE A 72 4.21 16.62 -4.44
C PHE A 72 3.08 16.64 -3.40
N PRO A 73 1.85 16.29 -3.77
CA PRO A 73 0.73 16.29 -2.83
C PRO A 73 0.93 15.33 -1.65
N VAL A 74 0.53 15.77 -0.46
CA VAL A 74 0.47 14.96 0.74
C VAL A 74 -0.95 15.01 1.29
N GLY A 75 -1.49 13.86 1.68
CA GLY A 75 -2.82 13.75 2.25
C GLY A 75 -2.80 13.22 3.68
N LEU A 76 -3.87 13.46 4.38
CA LEU A 76 -4.16 12.93 5.71
C LEU A 76 -5.41 12.06 5.64
N LEU A 77 -5.30 10.86 6.17
CA LEU A 77 -6.40 9.96 6.50
C LEU A 77 -6.45 9.88 8.02
N ASP A 78 -7.22 10.77 8.64
CA ASP A 78 -7.23 10.96 10.08
C ASP A 78 -5.79 11.29 10.59
N ASP A 79 -5.14 10.39 11.32
CA ASP A 79 -3.80 10.55 11.87
C ASP A 79 -2.69 9.84 11.05
N VAL A 80 -3.00 9.37 9.84
CA VAL A 80 -2.05 8.75 8.91
C VAL A 80 -1.75 9.65 7.73
N ARG A 81 -0.48 9.88 7.45
CA ARG A 81 -0.02 10.69 6.32
C ARG A 81 0.27 9.81 5.10
N VAL A 82 -0.21 10.24 3.93
CA VAL A 82 -0.01 9.57 2.64
C VAL A 82 0.72 10.52 1.70
N TYR A 83 1.84 10.07 1.15
CA TYR A 83 2.70 10.85 0.25
C TYR A 83 2.43 10.45 -1.20
N PHE A 84 1.76 11.32 -1.97
CA PHE A 84 1.36 11.07 -3.35
C PHE A 84 2.45 11.46 -4.35
N ARG A 85 3.60 10.82 -4.26
CA ARG A 85 4.85 11.18 -4.95
C ARG A 85 4.74 11.35 -6.47
N HIS A 86 3.88 10.59 -7.11
CA HIS A 86 3.77 10.57 -8.57
C HIS A 86 2.48 11.24 -9.11
N TYR A 87 1.80 11.99 -8.27
CA TYR A 87 0.64 12.80 -8.65
C TYR A 87 1.03 14.27 -8.80
N LYS A 88 0.39 14.95 -9.73
CA LYS A 88 0.63 16.39 -9.97
C LYS A 88 -0.19 17.27 -9.04
N THR A 89 -1.41 16.86 -8.74
CA THR A 89 -2.34 17.59 -7.88
C THR A 89 -2.96 16.69 -6.84
N PHE A 90 -3.37 17.29 -5.73
CA PHE A 90 -4.10 16.55 -4.67
C PHE A 90 -5.45 16.05 -5.18
N GLU A 91 -6.16 16.83 -5.99
CA GLU A 91 -7.45 16.43 -6.57
C GLU A 91 -7.34 15.16 -7.40
N GLU A 92 -6.32 15.06 -8.26
CA GLU A 92 -6.05 13.84 -9.02
C GLU A 92 -5.76 12.65 -8.08
N ALA A 93 -4.94 12.86 -7.07
CA ALA A 93 -4.60 11.83 -6.09
C ALA A 93 -5.86 11.34 -5.33
N LYS A 94 -6.68 12.27 -4.86
CA LYS A 94 -7.94 11.97 -4.14
C LYS A 94 -8.93 11.19 -5.01
N GLN A 95 -9.11 11.63 -6.27
CA GLN A 95 -9.98 10.95 -7.22
C GLN A 95 -9.53 9.50 -7.47
N LYS A 96 -8.24 9.28 -7.72
CA LYS A 96 -7.67 7.94 -7.93
C LYS A 96 -7.76 7.08 -6.67
N TRP A 97 -7.50 7.66 -5.50
CA TRP A 97 -7.67 7.00 -4.22
C TRP A 97 -9.09 6.45 -4.04
N GLN A 98 -10.10 7.30 -4.24
CA GLN A 98 -11.51 6.91 -4.12
C GLN A 98 -11.91 5.83 -5.12
N GLN A 99 -11.55 6.00 -6.40
CA GLN A 99 -11.86 5.03 -7.44
C GLN A 99 -11.26 3.65 -7.16
N ARG A 100 -10.01 3.60 -6.69
CA ARG A 100 -9.29 2.36 -6.44
C ARG A 100 -9.70 1.71 -5.11
N SER A 101 -10.00 2.51 -4.09
CA SER A 101 -10.51 2.01 -2.80
C SER A 101 -11.82 1.25 -2.97
N ALA A 102 -12.67 1.68 -3.89
CA ALA A 102 -13.93 1.00 -4.20
C ALA A 102 -13.76 -0.41 -4.82
N ARG A 103 -12.54 -0.75 -5.25
CA ARG A 103 -12.23 -2.05 -5.89
C ARG A 103 -11.48 -3.02 -4.98
N ILE A 104 -11.34 -2.71 -3.70
CA ILE A 104 -10.63 -3.57 -2.74
C ILE A 104 -11.37 -4.90 -2.58
N HIS A 105 -10.65 -5.99 -2.74
CA HIS A 105 -11.09 -7.35 -2.43
C HIS A 105 -10.83 -7.63 -0.94
N TRP A 106 -11.79 -7.31 -0.09
CA TRP A 106 -11.67 -7.35 1.36
C TRP A 106 -11.43 -8.73 1.95
N ASP A 107 -11.85 -9.75 1.26
CA ASP A 107 -11.70 -11.16 1.63
C ASP A 107 -10.37 -11.78 1.13
N ASN A 108 -9.59 -11.03 0.34
CA ASN A 108 -8.33 -11.52 -0.23
C ASN A 108 -7.27 -10.40 -0.27
N LEU A 109 -6.76 -10.03 0.91
CA LEU A 109 -5.81 -8.95 1.12
C LEU A 109 -4.39 -9.47 1.33
N TYR A 110 -3.43 -8.85 0.64
CA TYR A 110 -2.01 -9.03 0.85
C TYR A 110 -1.38 -7.71 1.28
N PHE A 111 -0.59 -7.74 2.34
CA PHE A 111 0.17 -6.57 2.80
C PHE A 111 1.64 -6.71 2.41
N LEU A 112 2.18 -5.65 1.80
CA LEU A 112 3.57 -5.60 1.36
C LEU A 112 4.29 -4.42 2.02
N MET A 113 5.24 -4.70 2.90
CA MET A 113 6.09 -3.71 3.53
C MET A 113 7.54 -3.86 3.07
N THR A 114 8.16 -2.75 2.69
CA THR A 114 9.59 -2.64 2.41
C THR A 114 10.31 -1.99 3.58
N ASP A 115 11.62 -2.19 3.68
CA ASP A 115 12.44 -1.73 4.81
C ASP A 115 12.83 -0.23 4.80
N GLY A 116 12.43 0.54 3.78
CA GLY A 116 12.71 1.97 3.69
C GLY A 116 11.81 2.85 4.56
N CYS A 117 12.06 4.18 4.54
CA CYS A 117 11.23 5.22 5.14
C CYS A 117 10.97 5.04 6.65
N GLY A 118 12.03 4.87 7.43
CA GLY A 118 11.96 4.81 8.90
C GLY A 118 11.59 3.43 9.45
N CYS A 119 11.77 2.37 8.67
CA CYS A 119 11.57 1.00 9.14
C CYS A 119 12.53 0.66 10.28
N SER A 120 12.01 0.05 11.34
CA SER A 120 12.77 -0.45 12.48
C SER A 120 12.37 -1.89 12.79
N GLU A 121 13.20 -2.60 13.52
CA GLU A 121 12.87 -3.96 13.97
C GLU A 121 11.58 -4.01 14.79
N ALA A 122 11.34 -2.99 15.63
CA ALA A 122 10.10 -2.88 16.40
C ALA A 122 8.87 -2.77 15.49
N LEU A 123 8.93 -1.95 14.43
CA LEU A 123 7.85 -1.80 13.45
C LEU A 123 7.63 -3.07 12.64
N VAL A 124 8.68 -3.82 12.29
CA VAL A 124 8.55 -5.13 11.63
C VAL A 124 7.81 -6.10 12.54
N ARG A 125 8.12 -6.14 13.83
CA ARG A 125 7.41 -6.98 14.81
C ARG A 125 5.95 -6.59 14.97
N GLU A 126 5.65 -5.29 15.02
CA GLU A 126 4.27 -4.79 15.05
C GLU A 126 3.51 -5.20 13.77
N TYR A 127 4.14 -5.05 12.61
CA TYR A 127 3.59 -5.49 11.35
C TYR A 127 3.31 -7.00 11.32
N ASP A 128 4.24 -7.83 11.82
CA ASP A 128 4.06 -9.28 11.90
C ASP A 128 2.94 -9.70 12.86
N ALA A 129 2.67 -8.89 13.88
CA ALA A 129 1.60 -9.13 14.83
C ALA A 129 0.21 -8.71 14.34
N LEU A 130 0.10 -8.06 13.18
CA LEU A 130 -1.19 -7.62 12.64
C LEU A 130 -2.10 -8.82 12.31
N PRO A 131 -3.40 -8.74 12.59
CA PRO A 131 -4.37 -9.76 12.23
C PRO A 131 -4.65 -9.72 10.73
N SER A 132 -3.83 -10.36 9.93
CA SER A 132 -4.06 -10.51 8.49
C SER A 132 -3.71 -11.93 8.04
N ASN A 133 -4.42 -12.41 7.04
CA ASN A 133 -4.25 -13.77 6.54
C ASN A 133 -2.97 -13.94 5.70
N THR A 134 -2.45 -12.84 5.11
CA THR A 134 -1.25 -12.93 4.28
C THR A 134 -0.44 -11.64 4.35
N ARG A 135 0.80 -11.75 4.77
CA ARG A 135 1.77 -10.65 4.89
C ARG A 135 3.04 -10.99 4.14
N CYS A 136 3.63 -10.00 3.52
CA CYS A 136 4.92 -10.10 2.87
C CYS A 136 5.79 -8.92 3.31
N CYS A 137 7.00 -9.22 3.79
CA CYS A 137 8.00 -8.19 4.06
C CYS A 137 9.18 -8.40 3.11
N SER A 138 9.57 -7.36 2.39
CA SER A 138 10.76 -7.36 1.55
C SER A 138 11.85 -6.52 2.21
N LEU A 139 12.97 -7.16 2.54
CA LEU A 139 14.16 -6.48 3.05
C LEU A 139 15.07 -6.10 1.87
N ALA A 140 15.59 -4.87 1.85
CA ALA A 140 16.51 -4.43 0.81
C ALA A 140 17.76 -5.33 0.80
N GLY A 141 18.10 -5.84 -0.39
CA GLY A 141 19.26 -6.69 -0.60
C GLY A 141 19.03 -8.19 -0.44
N THR A 142 17.85 -8.62 -0.09
CA THR A 142 17.49 -10.05 -0.05
C THR A 142 16.28 -10.31 -0.96
N THR A 143 16.44 -11.23 -1.90
CA THR A 143 15.35 -11.69 -2.78
C THR A 143 14.38 -12.63 -2.04
N ALA A 144 14.35 -12.58 -0.73
CA ALA A 144 13.49 -13.39 0.10
C ALA A 144 12.15 -12.70 0.33
N VAL A 145 11.17 -13.08 -0.47
CA VAL A 145 9.75 -12.80 -0.22
C VAL A 145 9.27 -13.85 0.79
N TRP A 146 9.08 -13.46 2.02
CA TRP A 146 8.49 -14.35 3.02
C TRP A 146 6.97 -14.20 2.95
N ILE A 147 6.32 -15.18 2.36
CA ILE A 147 4.88 -15.36 2.49
C ILE A 147 4.68 -16.20 3.75
N VAL A 148 4.16 -15.58 4.81
CA VAL A 148 3.76 -16.32 6.01
C VAL A 148 2.31 -16.74 5.82
N PRO A 149 2.02 -18.04 5.85
CA PRO A 149 0.67 -18.56 5.71
C PRO A 149 -0.23 -18.21 6.90
#